data_1e860455594c1e0291f1d7e10d9a04f7
#
_entry.id   1e860455594c1e0291f1d7e10d9a04f7
#
_cell.length_a   1.000
_cell.length_b   1.000
_cell.length_c   1.000
_cell.angle_alpha   90.00
_cell.angle_beta   90.00
_cell.angle_gamma   90.00
#
_symmetry.space_group_name_H-M   'P 1'
#
loop_
_entity.id
_entity.type
_entity.pdbx_description
1 polymer ?
#
loop_
_entity_poly.entity_id
_entity_poly.type
_entity_poly.pdbx_seq_one_letter_code
_entity_poly.pdbx_strand_id
1 'polypeptide(L)'
;MIKRENANIDGDTAMGTMLKYGSEGAKYFVDNYVLPKDIAAAHINGDIHIHDKDFYMLTETCCQIDLIKLFKNGFSTGHGHLREPQSIISYAALACITIQANQNEMHGGQSIPNFDYAMADGVKKTYAKEYYTWLAASMRLETGIDDDQAAAIVARAKSEITEELRIANMDAYGRALLDLKPEGISEEDLKKAHDFAVAEALNTTEKQTHQAMEALIHNLNTMNSRAGAQVPFSSVNYGTDTSEEARMVIRNLLTATEDGLGGGETPIFPVQIFKV
;
A
#
# COMPACT_ATOMS: atom_id res chain seq x y z
N MET A 1 -28.50 19.75 2.24
CA MET A 1 -27.25 19.06 1.84
C MET A 1 -27.52 17.58 1.90
N ILE A 2 -27.67 16.93 0.76
CA ILE A 2 -27.85 15.47 0.71
C ILE A 2 -26.53 14.86 1.16
N LYS A 3 -26.54 14.07 2.24
CA LYS A 3 -25.35 13.31 2.65
C LYS A 3 -25.05 12.31 1.54
N ARG A 4 -23.95 12.51 0.83
CA ARG A 4 -23.42 11.53 -0.12
C ARG A 4 -22.79 10.40 0.69
N GLU A 5 -23.26 9.19 0.47
CA GLU A 5 -22.58 8.02 1.01
C GLU A 5 -21.37 7.70 0.10
N ASN A 6 -20.18 7.75 0.66
CA ASN A 6 -18.93 7.66 -0.11
C ASN A 6 -18.77 6.35 -0.90
N ALA A 7 -19.42 5.27 -0.46
CA ALA A 7 -19.31 3.96 -1.08
C ALA A 7 -20.40 3.70 -2.14
N ASN A 8 -21.40 4.55 -2.26
CA ASN A 8 -22.51 4.36 -3.19
C ASN A 8 -22.36 5.21 -4.45
N ILE A 9 -22.96 4.72 -5.54
CA ILE A 9 -23.02 5.45 -6.80
C ILE A 9 -23.87 6.72 -6.60
N ASP A 10 -23.31 7.87 -6.97
CA ASP A 10 -24.05 9.13 -6.96
C ASP A 10 -25.03 9.18 -8.13
N GLY A 11 -26.29 8.91 -7.83
CA GLY A 11 -27.39 8.92 -8.81
C GLY A 11 -27.70 10.29 -9.41
N ASP A 12 -27.16 11.38 -8.84
CA ASP A 12 -27.37 12.75 -9.35
C ASP A 12 -26.40 13.09 -10.48
N THR A 13 -25.40 12.23 -10.74
CA THR A 13 -24.51 12.36 -11.92
C THR A 13 -25.15 11.68 -13.13
N ALA A 14 -24.85 12.15 -14.34
CA ALA A 14 -25.34 11.54 -15.58
C ALA A 14 -24.95 10.05 -15.67
N MET A 15 -23.70 9.70 -15.36
CA MET A 15 -23.25 8.31 -15.36
C MET A 15 -23.86 7.50 -14.22
N GLY A 16 -24.04 8.08 -13.03
CA GLY A 16 -24.73 7.43 -11.92
C GLY A 16 -26.18 7.12 -12.23
N THR A 17 -26.91 8.04 -12.90
CA THR A 17 -28.25 7.82 -13.38
C THR A 17 -28.33 6.65 -14.38
N MET A 18 -27.41 6.60 -15.35
CA MET A 18 -27.32 5.50 -16.32
C MET A 18 -27.03 4.15 -15.65
N LEU A 19 -26.11 4.12 -14.69
CA LEU A 19 -25.80 2.90 -13.93
C LEU A 19 -26.99 2.44 -13.10
N LYS A 20 -27.72 3.35 -12.46
CA LYS A 20 -28.92 3.03 -11.71
C LYS A 20 -30.02 2.44 -12.61
N TYR A 21 -30.20 3.02 -13.78
CA TYR A 21 -31.13 2.47 -14.77
C TYR A 21 -30.72 1.08 -15.24
N GLY A 22 -29.42 0.87 -15.51
CA GLY A 22 -28.86 -0.45 -15.86
C GLY A 22 -29.04 -1.47 -14.74
N SER A 23 -28.81 -1.08 -13.50
CA SER A 23 -29.00 -1.92 -12.32
C SER A 23 -30.45 -2.40 -12.18
N GLU A 24 -31.43 -1.50 -12.30
CA GLU A 24 -32.87 -1.89 -12.22
C GLU A 24 -33.27 -2.80 -13.38
N GLY A 25 -32.74 -2.55 -14.60
CA GLY A 25 -32.95 -3.44 -15.74
C GLY A 25 -32.36 -4.84 -15.53
N ALA A 26 -31.13 -4.91 -14.97
CA ALA A 26 -30.48 -6.17 -14.64
C ALA A 26 -31.24 -6.96 -13.58
N LYS A 27 -31.67 -6.31 -12.49
CA LYS A 27 -32.54 -6.93 -11.46
C LYS A 27 -33.79 -7.52 -12.05
N TYR A 28 -34.50 -6.75 -12.88
CA TYR A 28 -35.68 -7.22 -13.59
C TYR A 28 -35.41 -8.45 -14.46
N PHE A 29 -34.31 -8.44 -15.20
CA PHE A 29 -33.90 -9.56 -16.03
C PHE A 29 -33.59 -10.81 -15.20
N VAL A 30 -32.87 -10.67 -14.10
CA VAL A 30 -32.52 -11.78 -13.20
C VAL A 30 -33.77 -12.39 -12.59
N ASP A 31 -34.74 -11.58 -12.10
CA ASP A 31 -35.96 -12.06 -11.49
C ASP A 31 -36.90 -12.81 -12.48
N ASN A 32 -36.93 -12.38 -13.74
CA ASN A 32 -37.88 -12.90 -14.68
C ASN A 32 -37.35 -14.02 -15.60
N TYR A 33 -36.03 -14.07 -15.80
CA TYR A 33 -35.43 -14.95 -16.82
C TYR A 33 -34.32 -15.85 -16.31
N VAL A 34 -33.76 -15.56 -15.14
CA VAL A 34 -32.59 -16.29 -14.60
C VAL A 34 -32.95 -17.12 -13.37
N LEU A 35 -33.57 -16.49 -12.38
CA LEU A 35 -33.95 -17.16 -11.13
C LEU A 35 -35.18 -18.08 -11.33
N PRO A 36 -35.20 -19.24 -10.61
CA PRO A 36 -36.45 -20.00 -10.43
C PRO A 36 -37.53 -19.08 -9.84
N LYS A 37 -38.75 -19.26 -10.27
CA LYS A 37 -39.87 -18.37 -9.90
C LYS A 37 -40.14 -18.29 -8.40
N ASP A 38 -39.98 -19.40 -7.70
CA ASP A 38 -40.12 -19.50 -6.24
C ASP A 38 -39.00 -18.73 -5.52
N ILE A 39 -37.76 -18.78 -6.00
CA ILE A 39 -36.63 -18.03 -5.45
C ILE A 39 -36.83 -16.52 -5.70
N ALA A 40 -37.21 -16.14 -6.92
CA ALA A 40 -37.52 -14.74 -7.23
C ALA A 40 -38.63 -14.20 -6.36
N ALA A 41 -39.73 -14.97 -6.17
CA ALA A 41 -40.81 -14.61 -5.29
C ALA A 41 -40.39 -14.48 -3.83
N ALA A 42 -39.59 -15.40 -3.30
CA ALA A 42 -39.06 -15.34 -1.95
C ALA A 42 -38.22 -14.08 -1.71
N HIS A 43 -37.39 -13.69 -2.71
CA HIS A 43 -36.62 -12.44 -2.64
C HIS A 43 -37.51 -11.20 -2.66
N ILE A 44 -38.50 -11.16 -3.55
CA ILE A 44 -39.44 -10.04 -3.66
C ILE A 44 -40.29 -9.88 -2.39
N ASN A 45 -40.72 -11.00 -1.79
CA ASN A 45 -41.50 -11.02 -0.56
C ASN A 45 -40.66 -10.69 0.71
N GLY A 46 -39.34 -10.72 0.60
CA GLY A 46 -38.43 -10.48 1.74
C GLY A 46 -38.15 -11.72 2.58
N ASP A 47 -38.52 -12.93 2.13
CA ASP A 47 -38.20 -14.19 2.81
C ASP A 47 -36.72 -14.52 2.75
N ILE A 48 -36.04 -14.12 1.65
CA ILE A 48 -34.59 -14.18 1.45
C ILE A 48 -34.08 -12.87 0.85
N HIS A 49 -32.79 -12.60 0.98
CA HIS A 49 -32.12 -11.49 0.31
C HIS A 49 -31.01 -12.01 -0.60
N ILE A 50 -31.09 -11.69 -1.89
CA ILE A 50 -30.00 -11.91 -2.85
C ILE A 50 -29.24 -10.59 -2.97
N HIS A 51 -28.05 -10.56 -2.39
CA HIS A 51 -27.19 -9.37 -2.36
C HIS A 51 -26.60 -9.10 -3.74
N ASP A 52 -26.52 -7.81 -4.14
CA ASP A 52 -25.96 -7.38 -5.43
C ASP A 52 -26.56 -8.12 -6.64
N LYS A 53 -27.86 -8.36 -6.64
CA LYS A 53 -28.60 -9.14 -7.63
C LYS A 53 -28.42 -8.63 -9.06
N ASP A 54 -28.18 -7.34 -9.25
CA ASP A 54 -27.88 -6.71 -10.53
C ASP A 54 -26.53 -7.16 -11.13
N PHE A 55 -25.60 -7.60 -10.27
CA PHE A 55 -24.31 -8.15 -10.68
C PHE A 55 -24.26 -9.68 -10.71
N TYR A 56 -25.36 -10.36 -10.40
CA TYR A 56 -25.44 -11.81 -10.22
C TYR A 56 -24.76 -12.65 -11.32
N MET A 57 -24.79 -12.20 -12.58
CA MET A 57 -24.21 -12.89 -13.72
C MET A 57 -22.98 -12.18 -14.31
N LEU A 58 -22.58 -11.04 -13.78
CA LEU A 58 -21.57 -10.17 -14.40
C LEU A 58 -20.20 -10.33 -13.77
N THR A 59 -20.13 -10.46 -12.46
CA THR A 59 -18.86 -10.48 -11.73
C THR A 59 -19.02 -11.06 -10.33
N GLU A 60 -17.89 -11.35 -9.69
CA GLU A 60 -17.83 -11.69 -8.27
C GLU A 60 -18.05 -10.45 -7.40
N THR A 61 -18.58 -10.66 -6.20
CA THR A 61 -18.79 -9.62 -5.22
C THR A 61 -17.85 -9.82 -4.04
N CYS A 62 -16.98 -8.90 -3.77
CA CYS A 62 -15.92 -8.93 -2.78
C CYS A 62 -14.72 -9.83 -3.15
N CYS A 63 -13.54 -9.31 -2.87
CA CYS A 63 -12.30 -10.05 -3.13
C CYS A 63 -11.22 -9.76 -2.08
N GLN A 64 -10.22 -10.65 -2.05
CA GLN A 64 -8.98 -10.45 -1.31
C GLN A 64 -7.82 -10.31 -2.29
N ILE A 65 -6.98 -9.31 -2.08
CA ILE A 65 -5.86 -8.96 -2.96
C ILE A 65 -4.56 -9.30 -2.24
N ASP A 66 -3.79 -10.25 -2.78
CA ASP A 66 -2.46 -10.60 -2.31
C ASP A 66 -1.41 -9.68 -2.98
N LEU A 67 -1.10 -8.56 -2.31
CA LEU A 67 -0.12 -7.60 -2.81
C LEU A 67 1.30 -8.18 -2.88
N ILE A 68 1.69 -9.09 -1.99
CA ILE A 68 3.02 -9.70 -1.99
C ILE A 68 3.24 -10.44 -3.31
N LYS A 69 2.27 -11.29 -3.66
CA LYS A 69 2.32 -12.05 -4.91
C LYS A 69 2.22 -11.14 -6.14
N LEU A 70 1.35 -10.12 -6.07
CA LEU A 70 1.11 -9.19 -7.17
C LEU A 70 2.34 -8.35 -7.48
N PHE A 71 3.04 -7.85 -6.47
CA PHE A 71 4.16 -6.94 -6.64
C PHE A 71 5.48 -7.62 -7.01
N LYS A 72 5.64 -8.91 -6.68
CA LYS A 72 6.90 -9.65 -6.85
C LYS A 72 7.49 -9.58 -8.26
N ASN A 73 6.64 -9.55 -9.28
CA ASN A 73 7.07 -9.49 -10.69
C ASN A 73 6.46 -8.29 -11.43
N GLY A 74 5.80 -7.40 -10.70
CA GLY A 74 4.94 -6.39 -11.30
C GLY A 74 3.65 -6.98 -11.88
N PHE A 75 2.78 -6.10 -12.39
CA PHE A 75 1.47 -6.49 -12.92
C PHE A 75 0.99 -5.52 -13.98
N SER A 76 -0.08 -5.89 -14.69
CA SER A 76 -0.75 -5.03 -15.66
C SER A 76 -2.21 -4.84 -15.28
N THR A 77 -2.69 -3.61 -15.47
CA THR A 77 -4.12 -3.25 -15.36
C THR A 77 -4.85 -3.28 -16.71
N GLY A 78 -4.23 -3.87 -17.74
CA GLY A 78 -4.74 -3.86 -19.11
C GLY A 78 -4.19 -2.73 -19.99
N HIS A 79 -3.58 -1.70 -19.39
CA HIS A 79 -3.07 -0.51 -20.11
C HIS A 79 -1.54 -0.34 -20.06
N GLY A 80 -0.82 -1.36 -19.65
CA GLY A 80 0.62 -1.36 -19.53
C GLY A 80 1.10 -2.15 -18.32
N HIS A 81 2.41 -2.43 -18.28
CA HIS A 81 3.03 -3.18 -17.18
C HIS A 81 3.60 -2.24 -16.13
N LEU A 82 3.21 -2.45 -14.89
CA LEU A 82 3.74 -1.77 -13.70
C LEU A 82 4.82 -2.67 -13.09
N ARG A 83 6.05 -2.17 -13.01
CA ARG A 83 7.18 -2.92 -12.43
C ARG A 83 7.01 -3.12 -10.94
N GLU A 84 7.77 -4.05 -10.39
CA GLU A 84 7.89 -4.24 -8.94
C GLU A 84 8.26 -2.92 -8.23
N PRO A 85 7.54 -2.52 -7.17
CA PRO A 85 7.83 -1.28 -6.44
C PRO A 85 9.15 -1.36 -5.68
N GLN A 86 9.86 -0.23 -5.56
CA GLN A 86 11.20 -0.15 -4.97
C GLN A 86 11.29 0.79 -3.76
N SER A 87 10.18 1.36 -3.30
CA SER A 87 10.11 2.22 -2.12
C SER A 87 8.72 2.18 -1.51
N ILE A 88 8.60 2.51 -0.23
CA ILE A 88 7.29 2.54 0.46
C ILE A 88 6.28 3.44 -0.25
N ILE A 89 6.72 4.56 -0.83
CA ILE A 89 5.86 5.45 -1.61
C ILE A 89 5.30 4.72 -2.83
N SER A 90 6.14 3.99 -3.56
CA SER A 90 5.67 3.22 -4.72
C SER A 90 4.81 2.02 -4.33
N TYR A 91 5.07 1.38 -3.18
CA TYR A 91 4.21 0.31 -2.65
C TYR A 91 2.80 0.83 -2.35
N ALA A 92 2.68 1.94 -1.63
CA ALA A 92 1.39 2.55 -1.31
C ALA A 92 0.65 3.03 -2.57
N ALA A 93 1.35 3.66 -3.51
CA ALA A 93 0.77 4.10 -4.78
C ALA A 93 0.22 2.92 -5.60
N LEU A 94 0.99 1.83 -5.73
CA LEU A 94 0.55 0.64 -6.46
C LEU A 94 -0.58 -0.11 -5.75
N ALA A 95 -0.64 -0.08 -4.42
CA ALA A 95 -1.79 -0.61 -3.67
C ALA A 95 -3.07 0.15 -4.02
N CYS A 96 -3.02 1.50 -4.06
CA CYS A 96 -4.15 2.31 -4.51
C CYS A 96 -4.55 2.00 -5.95
N ILE A 97 -3.59 1.93 -6.88
CA ILE A 97 -3.85 1.61 -8.29
C ILE A 97 -4.51 0.24 -8.42
N THR A 98 -4.03 -0.76 -7.67
CA THR A 98 -4.61 -2.11 -7.68
C THR A 98 -6.07 -2.10 -7.25
N ILE A 99 -6.38 -1.46 -6.12
CA ILE A 99 -7.76 -1.35 -5.61
C ILE A 99 -8.66 -0.60 -6.60
N GLN A 100 -8.17 0.51 -7.15
CA GLN A 100 -8.94 1.35 -8.07
C GLN A 100 -9.17 0.67 -9.43
N ALA A 101 -8.16 -0.01 -9.97
CA ALA A 101 -8.30 -0.76 -11.21
C ALA A 101 -9.27 -1.93 -11.03
N ASN A 102 -9.10 -2.70 -9.95
CA ASN A 102 -9.96 -3.85 -9.66
C ASN A 102 -11.42 -3.45 -9.37
N GLN A 103 -11.68 -2.22 -8.91
CA GLN A 103 -13.03 -1.70 -8.70
C GLN A 103 -13.87 -1.70 -9.99
N ASN A 104 -13.24 -1.63 -11.17
CA ASN A 104 -13.94 -1.67 -12.45
C ASN A 104 -14.30 -3.09 -12.90
N GLU A 105 -13.61 -4.10 -12.37
CA GLU A 105 -13.76 -5.51 -12.77
C GLU A 105 -14.68 -6.30 -11.83
N MET A 106 -14.94 -5.78 -10.61
CA MET A 106 -15.73 -6.47 -9.60
C MET A 106 -16.70 -5.51 -8.91
N HIS A 107 -17.65 -6.04 -8.13
CA HIS A 107 -18.56 -5.28 -7.30
C HIS A 107 -18.36 -5.64 -5.81
N GLY A 108 -18.52 -4.65 -4.92
CA GLY A 108 -18.42 -4.86 -3.47
C GLY A 108 -17.05 -4.51 -2.87
N GLY A 109 -16.76 -5.09 -1.72
CA GLY A 109 -15.58 -4.75 -0.93
C GLY A 109 -14.31 -5.44 -1.40
N GLN A 110 -13.17 -4.76 -1.24
CA GLN A 110 -11.84 -5.26 -1.56
C GLN A 110 -10.98 -5.24 -0.30
N SER A 111 -10.30 -6.33 0.01
CA SER A 111 -9.45 -6.46 1.19
C SER A 111 -8.01 -6.78 0.84
N ILE A 112 -7.08 -6.15 1.55
CA ILE A 112 -5.66 -6.55 1.55
C ILE A 112 -5.40 -7.28 2.87
N PRO A 113 -5.39 -8.63 2.89
CA PRO A 113 -5.38 -9.41 4.13
C PRO A 113 -4.03 -9.45 4.87
N ASN A 114 -2.95 -9.05 4.21
CA ASN A 114 -1.56 -9.08 4.69
C ASN A 114 -0.85 -7.75 4.40
N PHE A 115 -1.52 -6.64 4.72
CA PHE A 115 -1.06 -5.30 4.41
C PHE A 115 0.28 -4.96 5.07
N ASP A 116 0.46 -5.35 6.33
CA ASP A 116 1.69 -5.16 7.10
C ASP A 116 2.89 -5.83 6.44
N TYR A 117 2.77 -7.12 6.07
CA TYR A 117 3.83 -7.85 5.37
C TYR A 117 4.17 -7.23 4.01
N ALA A 118 3.16 -6.85 3.25
CA ALA A 118 3.37 -6.27 1.93
C ALA A 118 4.08 -4.91 2.00
N MET A 119 3.65 -4.04 2.91
CA MET A 119 4.24 -2.70 3.05
C MET A 119 5.60 -2.72 3.76
N ALA A 120 5.85 -3.69 4.66
CA ALA A 120 7.14 -3.86 5.33
C ALA A 120 8.30 -4.04 4.34
N ASP A 121 8.08 -4.76 3.24
CA ASP A 121 9.09 -4.88 2.17
C ASP A 121 9.40 -3.52 1.51
N GLY A 122 8.37 -2.67 1.36
CA GLY A 122 8.55 -1.30 0.88
C GLY A 122 9.38 -0.43 1.83
N VAL A 123 9.13 -0.55 3.14
CA VAL A 123 9.93 0.13 4.19
C VAL A 123 11.37 -0.37 4.16
N LYS A 124 11.59 -1.68 4.11
CA LYS A 124 12.92 -2.29 4.04
C LYS A 124 13.73 -1.77 2.84
N LYS A 125 13.13 -1.77 1.65
CA LYS A 125 13.80 -1.25 0.43
C LYS A 125 14.12 0.24 0.55
N THR A 126 13.21 1.02 1.13
CA THR A 126 13.42 2.44 1.37
C THR A 126 14.56 2.66 2.35
N TYR A 127 14.53 1.97 3.49
CA TYR A 127 15.56 2.07 4.53
C TYR A 127 16.94 1.71 3.99
N ALA A 128 17.05 0.62 3.25
CA ALA A 128 18.31 0.21 2.64
C ALA A 128 18.87 1.25 1.66
N LYS A 129 18.01 1.84 0.84
CA LYS A 129 18.39 2.91 -0.09
C LYS A 129 18.89 4.16 0.66
N GLU A 130 18.12 4.61 1.65
CA GLU A 130 18.46 5.78 2.45
C GLU A 130 19.74 5.56 3.25
N TYR A 131 19.90 4.38 3.85
CA TYR A 131 21.12 4.03 4.57
C TYR A 131 22.39 4.18 3.70
N TYR A 132 22.39 3.59 2.50
CA TYR A 132 23.55 3.70 1.61
C TYR A 132 23.78 5.13 1.11
N THR A 133 22.72 5.90 0.94
CA THR A 133 22.81 7.32 0.56
C THR A 133 23.50 8.13 1.67
N TRP A 134 23.05 7.96 2.90
CA TRP A 134 23.60 8.66 4.05
C TRP A 134 25.00 8.15 4.42
N LEU A 135 25.27 6.85 4.28
CA LEU A 135 26.61 6.28 4.51
C LEU A 135 27.62 6.92 3.55
N ALA A 136 27.33 6.99 2.26
CA ALA A 136 28.22 7.63 1.28
C ALA A 136 28.42 9.11 1.59
N ALA A 137 27.34 9.82 1.92
CA ALA A 137 27.42 11.25 2.25
C ALA A 137 28.26 11.51 3.52
N SER A 138 28.05 10.73 4.57
CA SER A 138 28.78 10.87 5.83
C SER A 138 30.26 10.53 5.69
N MET A 139 30.60 9.45 5.00
CA MET A 139 32.01 9.12 4.73
C MET A 139 32.76 10.28 4.03
N ARG A 140 32.13 10.92 3.03
CA ARG A 140 32.73 12.07 2.35
C ARG A 140 32.92 13.27 3.27
N LEU A 141 31.93 13.56 4.12
CA LEU A 141 31.99 14.70 5.05
C LEU A 141 33.04 14.50 6.15
N GLU A 142 33.15 13.30 6.70
CA GLU A 142 34.03 12.99 7.83
C GLU A 142 35.50 12.81 7.40
N THR A 143 35.76 12.25 6.21
CA THR A 143 37.09 11.83 5.81
C THR A 143 37.65 12.57 4.60
N GLY A 144 36.80 13.29 3.86
CA GLY A 144 37.16 13.99 2.64
C GLY A 144 37.45 13.07 1.43
N ILE A 145 37.07 11.78 1.49
CA ILE A 145 37.13 10.90 0.32
C ILE A 145 36.21 11.42 -0.79
N ASP A 146 36.56 11.13 -2.04
CA ASP A 146 35.77 11.55 -3.18
C ASP A 146 34.50 10.67 -3.39
N ASP A 147 33.65 11.07 -4.35
CA ASP A 147 32.42 10.38 -4.68
C ASP A 147 32.65 8.94 -5.19
N ASP A 148 33.69 8.73 -5.97
CA ASP A 148 34.02 7.42 -6.54
C ASP A 148 34.48 6.44 -5.47
N GLN A 149 35.29 6.91 -4.53
CA GLN A 149 35.77 6.12 -3.37
C GLN A 149 34.58 5.75 -2.46
N ALA A 150 33.70 6.70 -2.13
CA ALA A 150 32.52 6.43 -1.32
C ALA A 150 31.59 5.43 -2.02
N ALA A 151 31.37 5.60 -3.32
CA ALA A 151 30.54 4.69 -4.12
C ALA A 151 31.14 3.27 -4.18
N ALA A 152 32.48 3.15 -4.31
CA ALA A 152 33.14 1.86 -4.29
C ALA A 152 32.99 1.13 -2.95
N ILE A 153 33.09 1.84 -1.82
CA ILE A 153 32.87 1.26 -0.48
C ILE A 153 31.42 0.77 -0.34
N VAL A 154 30.45 1.57 -0.77
CA VAL A 154 29.04 1.19 -0.77
C VAL A 154 28.79 -0.02 -1.68
N ALA A 155 29.39 -0.08 -2.86
CA ALA A 155 29.26 -1.21 -3.77
C ALA A 155 29.82 -2.50 -3.15
N ARG A 156 31.00 -2.42 -2.50
CA ARG A 156 31.56 -3.54 -1.74
C ARG A 156 30.65 -3.98 -0.59
N ALA A 157 30.15 -3.04 0.20
CA ALA A 157 29.21 -3.35 1.27
C ALA A 157 27.99 -4.12 0.76
N LYS A 158 27.41 -3.70 -0.37
CA LYS A 158 26.26 -4.37 -1.01
C LYS A 158 26.57 -5.79 -1.51
N SER A 159 27.80 -6.06 -1.94
CA SER A 159 28.17 -7.34 -2.56
C SER A 159 28.80 -8.34 -1.60
N GLU A 160 29.52 -7.86 -0.58
CA GLU A 160 30.32 -8.70 0.30
C GLU A 160 29.67 -8.95 1.66
N ILE A 161 28.82 -8.03 2.15
CA ILE A 161 28.10 -8.21 3.41
C ILE A 161 26.92 -9.13 3.18
N THR A 162 26.87 -10.25 3.90
CA THR A 162 25.81 -11.27 3.83
C THR A 162 24.67 -11.01 4.82
N GLU A 163 24.91 -10.20 5.83
CA GLU A 163 23.92 -9.76 6.80
C GLU A 163 22.82 -8.96 6.10
N GLU A 164 21.57 -9.33 6.38
CA GLU A 164 20.45 -8.63 5.80
C GLU A 164 20.36 -7.20 6.39
N LEU A 165 20.35 -6.19 5.53
CA LEU A 165 20.17 -4.80 5.92
C LEU A 165 18.70 -4.56 6.29
N ARG A 166 18.42 -4.55 7.59
CA ARG A 166 17.10 -4.29 8.19
C ARG A 166 17.27 -3.40 9.42
N ILE A 167 16.18 -2.70 9.78
CA ILE A 167 16.19 -1.80 10.95
C ILE A 167 16.68 -2.52 12.21
N ALA A 168 16.24 -3.76 12.44
CA ALA A 168 16.61 -4.55 13.60
C ALA A 168 18.05 -5.12 13.58
N ASN A 169 18.75 -5.11 12.44
CA ASN A 169 20.03 -5.80 12.27
C ASN A 169 21.22 -4.86 12.16
N MET A 170 21.06 -3.56 12.40
CA MET A 170 22.08 -2.57 12.08
C MET A 170 23.39 -2.73 12.88
N ASP A 171 23.32 -3.24 14.10
CA ASP A 171 24.53 -3.55 14.90
C ASP A 171 25.36 -4.68 14.25
N ALA A 172 24.71 -5.72 13.74
CA ALA A 172 25.39 -6.80 13.05
C ALA A 172 25.95 -6.34 11.70
N TYR A 173 25.15 -5.57 10.96
CA TYR A 173 25.55 -4.98 9.69
C TYR A 173 26.74 -4.03 9.85
N GLY A 174 26.74 -3.19 10.89
CA GLY A 174 27.85 -2.28 11.20
C GLY A 174 29.16 -3.02 11.50
N ARG A 175 29.12 -4.12 12.25
CA ARG A 175 30.30 -4.97 12.46
C ARG A 175 30.84 -5.54 11.14
N ALA A 176 29.95 -6.09 10.30
CA ALA A 176 30.36 -6.61 9.00
C ALA A 176 30.92 -5.50 8.08
N LEU A 177 30.39 -4.29 8.15
CA LEU A 177 30.93 -3.14 7.42
C LEU A 177 32.36 -2.77 7.88
N LEU A 178 32.61 -2.78 9.19
CA LEU A 178 33.95 -2.52 9.73
C LEU A 178 34.95 -3.62 9.34
N ASP A 179 34.53 -4.86 9.27
CA ASP A 179 35.35 -6.02 8.86
C ASP A 179 35.80 -5.94 7.39
N LEU A 180 35.11 -5.15 6.54
CA LEU A 180 35.59 -4.90 5.16
C LEU A 180 36.90 -4.13 5.08
N LYS A 181 37.25 -3.36 6.11
CA LYS A 181 38.49 -2.54 6.18
C LYS A 181 38.76 -1.78 4.89
N PRO A 182 37.87 -0.90 4.44
CA PRO A 182 38.05 -0.18 3.19
C PRO A 182 39.25 0.76 3.29
N GLU A 183 40.00 0.87 2.18
CA GLU A 183 41.15 1.79 2.10
C GLU A 183 40.69 3.25 2.16
N GLY A 184 41.49 4.11 2.77
CA GLY A 184 41.25 5.56 2.81
C GLY A 184 40.32 6.05 3.92
N ILE A 185 39.79 5.15 4.76
CA ILE A 185 38.94 5.52 5.90
C ILE A 185 39.39 4.77 7.16
N SER A 186 39.44 5.47 8.29
CA SER A 186 39.73 4.83 9.57
C SER A 186 38.50 4.04 10.08
N GLU A 187 38.74 3.02 10.92
CA GLU A 187 37.66 2.26 11.55
C GLU A 187 36.75 3.16 12.41
N GLU A 188 37.31 4.15 13.09
CA GLU A 188 36.57 5.12 13.89
C GLU A 188 35.66 5.99 13.03
N ASP A 189 36.15 6.51 11.91
CA ASP A 189 35.38 7.36 11.00
C ASP A 189 34.32 6.57 10.25
N LEU A 190 34.61 5.32 9.85
CA LEU A 190 33.65 4.43 9.24
C LEU A 190 32.51 4.08 10.21
N LYS A 191 32.82 3.89 11.49
CA LYS A 191 31.84 3.68 12.54
C LYS A 191 30.96 4.90 12.74
N LYS A 192 31.54 6.10 12.82
CA LYS A 192 30.78 7.36 12.92
C LYS A 192 29.84 7.53 11.73
N ALA A 193 30.37 7.25 10.52
CA ALA A 193 29.58 7.33 9.30
C ALA A 193 28.42 6.31 9.29
N HIS A 194 28.65 5.10 9.79
CA HIS A 194 27.61 4.08 9.97
C HIS A 194 26.54 4.54 10.95
N ASP A 195 26.94 4.97 12.17
CA ASP A 195 25.99 5.38 13.21
C ASP A 195 25.12 6.56 12.75
N PHE A 196 25.73 7.53 12.06
CA PHE A 196 25.02 8.65 11.45
C PHE A 196 24.04 8.18 10.35
N ALA A 197 24.50 7.30 9.46
CA ALA A 197 23.67 6.78 8.38
C ALA A 197 22.46 5.99 8.90
N VAL A 198 22.63 5.21 9.97
CA VAL A 198 21.52 4.49 10.63
C VAL A 198 20.46 5.47 11.14
N ALA A 199 20.86 6.52 11.85
CA ALA A 199 19.95 7.51 12.42
C ALA A 199 19.19 8.28 11.33
N GLU A 200 19.89 8.77 10.32
CA GLU A 200 19.28 9.57 9.25
C GLU A 200 18.45 8.72 8.29
N ALA A 201 18.85 7.49 7.99
CA ALA A 201 18.04 6.57 7.21
C ALA A 201 16.72 6.24 7.92
N LEU A 202 16.75 6.01 9.24
CA LEU A 202 15.56 5.75 10.02
C LEU A 202 14.60 6.96 9.99
N ASN A 203 15.11 8.16 10.25
CA ASN A 203 14.35 9.40 10.23
C ASN A 203 13.71 9.67 8.85
N THR A 204 14.50 9.50 7.77
CA THR A 204 14.03 9.70 6.40
C THR A 204 12.99 8.66 6.01
N THR A 205 13.20 7.40 6.37
CA THR A 205 12.26 6.30 6.08
C THR A 205 10.95 6.48 6.84
N GLU A 206 11.01 6.90 8.11
CA GLU A 206 9.81 7.21 8.91
C GLU A 206 8.96 8.29 8.24
N LYS A 207 9.59 9.41 7.82
CA LYS A 207 8.90 10.49 7.11
C LYS A 207 8.28 10.03 5.79
N GLN A 208 9.02 9.25 4.99
CA GLN A 208 8.51 8.73 3.73
C GLN A 208 7.36 7.74 3.95
N THR A 209 7.42 6.95 5.02
CA THR A 209 6.36 6.00 5.38
C THR A 209 5.10 6.74 5.81
N HIS A 210 5.23 7.80 6.62
CA HIS A 210 4.10 8.64 7.01
C HIS A 210 3.42 9.25 5.77
N GLN A 211 4.18 9.90 4.89
CA GLN A 211 3.66 10.48 3.66
C GLN A 211 2.99 9.45 2.74
N ALA A 212 3.54 8.23 2.67
CA ALA A 212 2.96 7.16 1.88
C ALA A 212 1.61 6.69 2.45
N MET A 213 1.49 6.58 3.78
CA MET A 213 0.24 6.20 4.44
C MET A 213 -0.81 7.31 4.36
N GLU A 214 -0.42 8.57 4.54
CA GLU A 214 -1.28 9.73 4.32
C GLU A 214 -1.83 9.76 2.88
N ALA A 215 -0.96 9.61 1.88
CA ALA A 215 -1.36 9.56 0.48
C ALA A 215 -2.30 8.39 0.18
N LEU A 216 -2.07 7.22 0.76
CA LEU A 216 -2.94 6.05 0.62
C LEU A 216 -4.34 6.34 1.17
N ILE A 217 -4.44 6.91 2.38
CA ILE A 217 -5.72 7.26 3.00
C ILE A 217 -6.45 8.31 2.16
N HIS A 218 -5.77 9.38 1.75
CA HIS A 218 -6.37 10.42 0.91
C HIS A 218 -6.89 9.86 -0.41
N ASN A 219 -6.09 9.04 -1.10
CA ASN A 219 -6.49 8.43 -2.37
C ASN A 219 -7.72 7.54 -2.24
N LEU A 220 -7.79 6.71 -1.20
CA LEU A 220 -8.92 5.79 -1.02
C LEU A 220 -10.22 6.49 -0.59
N ASN A 221 -10.16 7.73 -0.11
CA ASN A 221 -11.34 8.51 0.29
C ASN A 221 -11.76 9.57 -0.72
N THR A 222 -10.87 9.99 -1.62
CA THR A 222 -11.14 11.13 -2.53
C THR A 222 -11.12 10.76 -4.00
N MET A 223 -10.40 9.70 -4.38
CA MET A 223 -10.29 9.29 -5.77
C MET A 223 -11.34 8.23 -6.12
N ASN A 224 -12.14 8.53 -7.11
CA ASN A 224 -13.10 7.60 -7.69
C ASN A 224 -12.56 7.08 -9.03
N SER A 225 -12.49 5.77 -9.18
CA SER A 225 -12.06 5.10 -10.41
C SER A 225 -13.20 4.53 -11.25
N ARG A 226 -14.41 4.53 -10.70
CA ARG A 226 -15.65 4.05 -11.34
C ARG A 226 -16.59 5.21 -11.64
N ALA A 227 -17.35 5.07 -12.75
CA ALA A 227 -18.44 5.98 -13.05
C ALA A 227 -19.44 6.10 -11.90
N GLY A 228 -20.03 7.30 -11.70
CA GLY A 228 -20.95 7.56 -10.57
C GLY A 228 -20.24 8.03 -9.31
N ALA A 229 -19.00 8.50 -9.41
CA ALA A 229 -18.20 9.08 -8.30
C ALA A 229 -18.06 8.16 -7.07
N GLN A 230 -18.06 6.84 -7.29
CA GLN A 230 -17.93 5.85 -6.23
C GLN A 230 -16.46 5.69 -5.83
N VAL A 231 -16.13 5.90 -4.55
CA VAL A 231 -14.84 5.54 -3.98
C VAL A 231 -14.79 4.04 -3.68
N PRO A 232 -13.59 3.40 -3.70
CA PRO A 232 -13.48 1.96 -3.47
C PRO A 232 -13.79 1.59 -2.01
N PHE A 233 -14.75 0.69 -1.81
CA PHE A 233 -14.99 0.07 -0.52
C PHE A 233 -13.84 -0.89 -0.22
N SER A 234 -12.90 -0.43 0.61
CA SER A 234 -11.62 -1.11 0.83
C SER A 234 -11.36 -1.37 2.30
N SER A 235 -10.62 -2.45 2.59
CA SER A 235 -10.12 -2.78 3.92
C SER A 235 -8.67 -3.25 3.88
N VAL A 236 -7.96 -3.05 4.98
CA VAL A 236 -6.60 -3.54 5.20
C VAL A 236 -6.52 -4.30 6.51
N ASN A 237 -5.87 -5.46 6.48
CA ASN A 237 -5.65 -6.25 7.68
C ASN A 237 -4.15 -6.24 8.02
N TYR A 238 -3.84 -6.07 9.30
CA TYR A 238 -2.48 -5.98 9.81
C TYR A 238 -2.41 -6.44 11.26
N GLY A 239 -1.20 -6.55 11.83
CA GLY A 239 -0.96 -6.87 13.24
C GLY A 239 -0.18 -8.17 13.45
N THR A 240 -0.06 -9.03 12.45
CA THR A 240 0.63 -10.34 12.57
C THR A 240 2.10 -10.28 12.16
N ASP A 241 2.54 -9.30 11.40
CA ASP A 241 3.96 -9.03 11.19
C ASP A 241 4.49 -8.14 12.33
N THR A 242 5.43 -8.69 13.11
CA THR A 242 6.03 -8.03 14.27
C THR A 242 7.39 -7.40 13.99
N SER A 243 7.82 -7.37 12.74
CA SER A 243 9.08 -6.70 12.33
C SER A 243 9.02 -5.19 12.59
N GLU A 244 10.17 -4.56 12.77
CA GLU A 244 10.24 -3.11 12.98
C GLU A 244 9.70 -2.34 11.77
N GLU A 245 9.93 -2.87 10.56
CA GLU A 245 9.40 -2.33 9.32
C GLU A 245 7.87 -2.35 9.29
N ALA A 246 7.25 -3.45 9.67
CA ALA A 246 5.79 -3.57 9.74
C ALA A 246 5.20 -2.68 10.83
N ARG A 247 5.85 -2.62 12.00
CA ARG A 247 5.44 -1.72 13.09
C ARG A 247 5.51 -0.26 12.67
N MET A 248 6.50 0.13 11.87
CA MET A 248 6.59 1.47 11.29
C MET A 248 5.40 1.75 10.36
N VAL A 249 5.04 0.80 9.49
CA VAL A 249 3.85 0.92 8.63
C VAL A 249 2.58 1.11 9.45
N ILE A 250 2.35 0.22 10.44
CA ILE A 250 1.14 0.24 11.26
C ILE A 250 1.02 1.55 12.05
N ARG A 251 2.10 1.98 12.70
CA ARG A 251 2.13 3.25 13.44
C ARG A 251 1.78 4.42 12.52
N ASN A 252 2.41 4.52 11.37
CA ASN A 252 2.17 5.62 10.43
C ASN A 252 0.79 5.57 9.78
N LEU A 253 0.24 4.38 9.52
CA LEU A 253 -1.14 4.22 9.06
C LEU A 253 -2.14 4.73 10.10
N LEU A 254 -1.95 4.36 11.37
CA LEU A 254 -2.81 4.81 12.46
C LEU A 254 -2.72 6.32 12.68
N THR A 255 -1.50 6.87 12.70
CA THR A 255 -1.29 8.32 12.86
C THR A 255 -1.92 9.10 11.70
N ALA A 256 -1.68 8.69 10.45
CA ALA A 256 -2.29 9.34 9.29
C ALA A 256 -3.83 9.22 9.28
N THR A 257 -4.38 8.15 9.85
CA THR A 257 -5.84 8.01 10.03
C THR A 257 -6.37 8.96 11.11
N GLU A 258 -5.63 9.13 12.21
CA GLU A 258 -5.97 10.06 13.29
C GLU A 258 -5.90 11.52 12.83
N ASP A 259 -4.88 11.86 12.03
CA ASP A 259 -4.72 13.21 11.43
C ASP A 259 -5.88 13.55 10.50
N GLY A 260 -6.51 12.56 9.90
CA GLY A 260 -7.70 12.72 9.07
C GLY A 260 -7.43 13.23 7.65
N LEU A 261 -8.48 13.72 7.00
CA LEU A 261 -8.39 14.37 5.69
C LEU A 261 -8.16 15.88 5.89
N GLY A 262 -7.75 16.57 4.83
CA GLY A 262 -7.26 17.95 4.87
C GLY A 262 -8.13 19.00 5.56
N GLY A 263 -9.43 18.73 5.74
CA GLY A 263 -10.35 19.56 6.52
C GLY A 263 -10.66 19.02 7.93
N GLY A 264 -9.94 17.99 8.38
CA GLY A 264 -10.17 17.32 9.67
C GLY A 264 -11.30 16.27 9.64
N GLU A 265 -11.74 15.87 8.44
CA GLU A 265 -12.73 14.81 8.29
C GLU A 265 -12.11 13.44 8.62
N THR A 266 -12.85 12.61 9.34
CA THR A 266 -12.44 11.22 9.61
C THR A 266 -12.48 10.41 8.31
N PRO A 267 -11.40 9.75 7.92
CA PRO A 267 -11.39 8.88 6.75
C PRO A 267 -12.28 7.66 6.97
N ILE A 268 -13.03 7.26 5.96
CA ILE A 268 -13.89 6.08 6.01
C ILE A 268 -13.10 4.85 5.54
N PHE A 269 -12.25 5.02 4.55
CA PHE A 269 -11.46 3.96 3.94
C PHE A 269 -9.95 4.18 4.12
N PRO A 270 -9.18 3.10 4.15
CA PRO A 270 -9.63 1.70 4.25
C PRO A 270 -10.20 1.38 5.65
N VAL A 271 -11.19 0.48 5.72
CA VAL A 271 -11.57 -0.13 7.00
C VAL A 271 -10.37 -0.89 7.54
N GLN A 272 -10.01 -0.65 8.78
CA GLN A 272 -8.80 -1.20 9.40
C GLN A 272 -9.14 -2.38 10.32
N ILE A 273 -8.51 -3.52 10.05
CA ILE A 273 -8.75 -4.76 10.80
C ILE A 273 -7.42 -5.19 11.45
N PHE A 274 -7.33 -5.00 12.76
CA PHE A 274 -6.20 -5.47 13.54
C PHE A 274 -6.38 -6.96 13.88
N LYS A 275 -5.39 -7.76 13.54
CA LYS A 275 -5.31 -9.18 13.86
C LYS A 275 -4.45 -9.38 15.10
N VAL A 276 -4.93 -10.22 16.00
CA VAL A 276 -4.24 -10.62 17.23
C VAL A 276 -3.73 -12.04 17.09
#